data_cfb8bffe0645e5edd200081fb14f8b23
#
_entry.id   cfb8bffe0645e5edd200081fb14f8b23
#
_cell.length_a   1.000
_cell.length_b   1.000
_cell.length_c   1.000
_cell.angle_alpha   90.00
_cell.angle_beta   90.00
_cell.angle_gamma   90.00
#
_symmetry.space_group_name_H-M   'P 1'
#
loop_
_entity.id
_entity.type
_entity.pdbx_description
1 polymer ?
#
loop_
_entity_poly.entity_id
_entity_poly.type
_entity_poly.pdbx_seq_one_letter_code
_entity_poly.pdbx_strand_id
1 'polypeptide(L)'
;SENTRKDLAKDFKIDTKKTRKVLHGIDHLTFRPIEKIKRKSNQLITTASADVPLKGLIYLIRAYDLLLKDFPELQLVVIGKLREGPTSKELDKKGIREKVKFVSDLTSEEIAQLYAESTIAVSPSVYEGFGFPAGEAMSCGIPLVSTNGGSLPEVIGDAGIIVNHSDPLSLYQGIKELLNDEEKRLVYGKMGRERVLDKFTWERAARELVDVYKEAIINADN
;
A
#
# COMPACT_ATOMS: atom_id res chain seq x y z
N SER A 1 3.90 7.53 -12.58
CA SER A 1 3.17 8.47 -11.71
C SER A 1 3.59 9.92 -11.99
N GLU A 2 2.79 10.86 -11.51
CA GLU A 2 3.14 12.28 -11.62
C GLU A 2 4.36 12.61 -10.73
N ASN A 3 4.46 11.95 -9.58
CA ASN A 3 5.64 12.07 -8.74
C ASN A 3 6.91 11.61 -9.47
N THR A 4 6.86 10.46 -10.16
CA THR A 4 8.00 9.97 -10.97
C THR A 4 8.40 10.96 -12.07
N ARG A 5 7.43 11.62 -12.75
CA ARG A 5 7.73 12.66 -13.75
C ARG A 5 8.47 13.84 -13.13
N LYS A 6 8.05 14.28 -11.93
CA LYS A 6 8.73 15.37 -11.21
C LYS A 6 10.15 14.98 -10.82
N ASP A 7 10.35 13.77 -10.34
CA ASP A 7 11.67 13.26 -9.96
C ASP A 7 12.59 13.16 -11.19
N LEU A 8 12.08 12.65 -12.33
CA LEU A 8 12.83 12.61 -13.60
C LEU A 8 13.23 14.00 -14.10
N ALA A 9 12.33 14.98 -14.01
CA ALA A 9 12.64 16.35 -14.38
C ALA A 9 13.71 16.97 -13.47
N LYS A 10 13.59 16.76 -12.16
CA LYS A 10 14.49 17.32 -11.15
C LYS A 10 15.89 16.68 -11.22
N ASP A 11 15.96 15.37 -11.24
CA ASP A 11 17.21 14.64 -11.03
C ASP A 11 17.96 14.38 -12.36
N PHE A 12 17.21 14.20 -13.45
CA PHE A 12 17.77 13.88 -14.76
C PHE A 12 17.55 15.00 -15.81
N LYS A 13 16.91 16.12 -15.44
CA LYS A 13 16.62 17.27 -16.33
C LYS A 13 15.83 16.87 -17.58
N ILE A 14 14.99 15.84 -17.48
CA ILE A 14 14.14 15.40 -18.59
C ILE A 14 13.02 16.43 -18.81
N ASP A 15 12.82 16.83 -20.06
CA ASP A 15 11.69 17.68 -20.46
C ASP A 15 10.36 16.90 -20.28
N THR A 16 9.58 17.28 -19.29
CA THR A 16 8.30 16.64 -19.00
C THR A 16 7.26 16.79 -20.11
N LYS A 17 7.41 17.77 -21.02
CA LYS A 17 6.54 17.94 -22.19
C LYS A 17 6.67 16.75 -23.16
N LYS A 18 7.83 16.10 -23.19
CA LYS A 18 8.12 14.93 -24.01
C LYS A 18 7.76 13.60 -23.32
N THR A 19 7.22 13.64 -22.11
CA THR A 19 6.84 12.44 -21.37
C THR A 19 5.32 12.30 -21.31
N ARG A 20 4.85 11.05 -21.36
CA ARG A 20 3.46 10.70 -21.15
C ARG A 20 3.36 9.82 -19.91
N LYS A 21 2.33 10.06 -19.12
CA LYS A 21 2.04 9.26 -17.93
C LYS A 21 0.97 8.23 -18.27
N VAL A 22 1.30 6.96 -18.12
CA VAL A 22 0.35 5.86 -18.12
C VAL A 22 0.44 5.19 -16.75
N LEU A 23 -0.68 5.12 -16.02
CA LEU A 23 -0.71 4.47 -14.72
C LEU A 23 -0.73 2.96 -14.90
N HIS A 24 -0.07 2.24 -13.98
CA HIS A 24 -0.09 0.77 -13.98
C HIS A 24 -1.49 0.21 -13.74
N GLY A 25 -1.70 -1.02 -14.18
CA GLY A 25 -2.84 -1.84 -13.80
C GLY A 25 -2.56 -2.60 -12.49
N ILE A 26 -3.63 -2.94 -11.80
CA ILE A 26 -3.68 -3.89 -10.69
C ILE A 26 -4.43 -5.12 -11.21
N ASP A 27 -3.97 -6.32 -10.85
CA ASP A 27 -4.71 -7.54 -11.12
C ASP A 27 -5.96 -7.62 -10.22
N HIS A 28 -7.00 -6.91 -10.63
CA HIS A 28 -8.25 -6.78 -9.89
C HIS A 28 -9.13 -8.05 -9.97
N LEU A 29 -8.72 -9.04 -10.74
CA LEU A 29 -9.39 -10.34 -10.84
C LEU A 29 -8.91 -11.29 -9.75
N THR A 30 -7.60 -11.30 -9.47
CA THR A 30 -6.98 -12.04 -8.36
C THR A 30 -7.19 -11.28 -7.04
N PHE A 31 -6.82 -10.00 -6.99
CA PHE A 31 -7.03 -9.13 -5.83
C PHE A 31 -8.44 -8.57 -5.82
N ARG A 32 -9.36 -9.28 -5.16
CA ARG A 32 -10.78 -8.91 -5.08
C ARG A 32 -11.36 -9.27 -3.71
N PRO A 33 -12.50 -8.68 -3.32
CA PRO A 33 -13.22 -9.12 -2.14
C PRO A 33 -13.59 -10.60 -2.24
N ILE A 34 -13.39 -11.35 -1.15
CA ILE A 34 -13.72 -12.78 -1.06
C ILE A 34 -14.83 -12.93 -0.03
N GLU A 35 -16.10 -12.99 -0.49
CA GLU A 35 -17.29 -12.95 0.35
C GLU A 35 -17.35 -14.06 1.41
N LYS A 36 -16.75 -15.23 1.13
CA LYS A 36 -16.73 -16.38 2.06
C LYS A 36 -15.76 -16.21 3.22
N ILE A 37 -14.86 -15.23 3.16
CA ILE A 37 -13.86 -14.99 4.20
C ILE A 37 -14.38 -13.92 5.15
N LYS A 38 -14.54 -14.32 6.42
CA LYS A 38 -14.87 -13.38 7.50
C LYS A 38 -13.60 -12.63 7.94
N ARG A 39 -13.64 -11.31 7.90
CA ARG A 39 -12.56 -10.47 8.42
C ARG A 39 -12.40 -10.66 9.92
N LYS A 40 -11.14 -10.74 10.36
CA LYS A 40 -10.77 -10.69 11.76
C LYS A 40 -10.94 -9.26 12.27
N SER A 41 -11.32 -9.10 13.50
CA SER A 41 -11.57 -7.78 14.10
C SER A 41 -10.30 -7.03 14.52
N ASN A 42 -9.16 -7.72 14.58
CA ASN A 42 -7.94 -7.21 15.21
C ASN A 42 -6.66 -7.61 14.46
N GLN A 43 -6.70 -7.65 13.13
CA GLN A 43 -5.52 -7.99 12.32
C GLN A 43 -5.14 -6.84 11.37
N LEU A 44 -3.93 -6.32 11.54
CA LEU A 44 -3.27 -5.44 10.56
C LEU A 44 -2.48 -6.30 9.57
N ILE A 45 -2.36 -5.82 8.33
CA ILE A 45 -1.51 -6.43 7.32
C ILE A 45 -0.68 -5.38 6.59
N THR A 46 0.56 -5.72 6.29
CA THR A 46 1.45 -4.92 5.45
C THR A 46 2.28 -5.82 4.54
N THR A 47 2.62 -5.33 3.36
CA THR A 47 3.61 -5.97 2.49
C THR A 47 4.87 -5.11 2.52
N ALA A 48 5.90 -5.59 3.22
CA ALA A 48 7.16 -4.89 3.38
C ALA A 48 8.31 -5.86 3.62
N SER A 49 9.39 -5.71 2.87
CA SER A 49 10.65 -6.38 3.25
C SER A 49 11.24 -5.70 4.47
N ALA A 50 11.62 -6.47 5.49
CA ALA A 50 11.98 -5.97 6.81
C ALA A 50 13.07 -4.89 6.79
N ASP A 51 14.15 -5.11 6.08
CA ASP A 51 15.32 -4.24 6.12
C ASP A 51 15.55 -3.45 4.82
N VAL A 52 14.48 -3.18 4.08
CA VAL A 52 14.48 -2.20 2.99
C VAL A 52 14.01 -0.85 3.56
N PRO A 53 14.90 0.12 3.79
CA PRO A 53 14.57 1.37 4.47
C PRO A 53 13.39 2.12 3.83
N LEU A 54 13.30 2.10 2.49
CA LEU A 54 12.22 2.74 1.75
C LEU A 54 10.84 2.13 1.99
N LYS A 55 10.77 0.88 2.47
CA LYS A 55 9.49 0.22 2.82
C LYS A 55 8.95 0.61 4.20
N GLY A 56 9.74 1.31 5.01
CA GLY A 56 9.30 1.97 6.23
C GLY A 56 8.80 1.05 7.35
N LEU A 57 9.04 -0.27 7.29
CA LEU A 57 8.52 -1.23 8.26
C LEU A 57 8.89 -0.87 9.71
N ILE A 58 10.08 -0.34 9.94
CA ILE A 58 10.52 0.09 11.29
C ILE A 58 9.58 1.14 11.90
N TYR A 59 9.03 2.05 11.10
CA TYR A 59 8.08 3.07 11.57
C TYR A 59 6.74 2.45 11.94
N LEU A 60 6.29 1.45 11.16
CA LEU A 60 5.09 0.68 11.49
C LEU A 60 5.29 -0.13 12.78
N ILE A 61 6.44 -0.78 12.98
CA ILE A 61 6.73 -1.52 14.24
C ILE A 61 6.66 -0.59 15.44
N ARG A 62 7.18 0.62 15.34
CA ARG A 62 7.09 1.62 16.41
C ARG A 62 5.65 2.10 16.66
N ALA A 63 4.87 2.29 15.61
CA ALA A 63 3.45 2.61 15.73
C ALA A 63 2.65 1.45 16.33
N TYR A 64 2.98 0.22 15.96
CA TYR A 64 2.35 -1.00 16.46
C TYR A 64 2.61 -1.21 17.95
N ASP A 65 3.82 -0.93 18.44
CA ASP A 65 4.12 -0.92 19.89
C ASP A 65 3.22 0.05 20.67
N LEU A 66 2.89 1.22 20.08
CA LEU A 66 1.94 2.14 20.69
C LEU A 66 0.51 1.60 20.64
N LEU A 67 0.11 1.01 19.52
CA LEU A 67 -1.22 0.42 19.36
C LEU A 67 -1.49 -0.73 20.31
N LEU A 68 -0.48 -1.55 20.64
CA LEU A 68 -0.63 -2.67 21.58
C LEU A 68 -1.00 -2.21 23.00
N LYS A 69 -0.77 -0.95 23.37
CA LYS A 69 -1.20 -0.42 24.67
C LYS A 69 -2.71 -0.17 24.71
N ASP A 70 -3.30 0.21 23.58
CA ASP A 70 -4.74 0.46 23.44
C ASP A 70 -5.50 -0.81 23.00
N PHE A 71 -4.84 -1.66 22.21
CA PHE A 71 -5.42 -2.87 21.61
C PHE A 71 -4.49 -4.07 21.86
N PRO A 72 -4.46 -4.67 23.07
CA PRO A 72 -3.51 -5.73 23.43
C PRO A 72 -3.59 -6.98 22.56
N GLU A 73 -4.78 -7.26 21.98
CA GLU A 73 -5.04 -8.42 21.13
C GLU A 73 -4.79 -8.16 19.63
N LEU A 74 -4.31 -6.95 19.29
CA LEU A 74 -4.02 -6.59 17.91
C LEU A 74 -2.87 -7.45 17.38
N GLN A 75 -3.03 -7.98 16.17
CA GLN A 75 -2.04 -8.78 15.47
C GLN A 75 -1.50 -8.01 14.27
N LEU A 76 -0.24 -8.21 13.93
CA LEU A 76 0.37 -7.68 12.73
C LEU A 76 0.89 -8.81 11.86
N VAL A 77 0.39 -8.90 10.63
CA VAL A 77 0.92 -9.79 9.60
C VAL A 77 1.77 -8.98 8.64
N VAL A 78 3.01 -9.41 8.45
CA VAL A 78 3.96 -8.81 7.50
C VAL A 78 4.22 -9.81 6.38
N ILE A 79 3.81 -9.48 5.15
CA ILE A 79 4.18 -10.23 3.97
C ILE A 79 5.60 -9.82 3.58
N GLY A 80 6.56 -10.70 3.89
CA GLY A 80 7.99 -10.48 3.70
C GLY A 80 8.80 -11.32 4.68
N LYS A 81 10.08 -11.52 4.40
CA LYS A 81 11.00 -12.24 5.28
C LYS A 81 11.63 -11.29 6.28
N LEU A 82 11.56 -11.62 7.56
CA LEU A 82 12.36 -10.93 8.57
C LEU A 82 13.84 -11.27 8.37
N ARG A 83 14.68 -10.24 8.29
CA ARG A 83 16.14 -10.37 8.22
C ARG A 83 16.76 -9.76 9.48
N GLU A 84 18.00 -10.15 9.76
CA GLU A 84 18.82 -9.46 10.76
C GLU A 84 19.03 -8.00 10.33
N GLY A 85 18.69 -7.05 11.21
CA GLY A 85 18.79 -5.63 10.88
C GLY A 85 18.05 -4.72 11.86
N PRO A 86 17.84 -3.45 11.49
CA PRO A 86 17.20 -2.46 12.35
C PRO A 86 15.81 -2.87 12.83
N THR A 87 14.99 -3.47 11.93
CA THR A 87 13.62 -3.90 12.27
C THR A 87 13.63 -5.06 13.27
N SER A 88 14.50 -6.07 13.06
CA SER A 88 14.66 -7.21 13.98
C SER A 88 15.07 -6.72 15.37
N LYS A 89 16.06 -5.85 15.44
CA LYS A 89 16.53 -5.25 16.71
C LYS A 89 15.45 -4.42 17.41
N GLU A 90 14.64 -3.69 16.66
CA GLU A 90 13.52 -2.91 17.21
C GLU A 90 12.45 -3.80 17.81
N LEU A 91 12.09 -4.92 17.15
CA LEU A 91 11.14 -5.91 17.66
C LEU A 91 11.61 -6.51 18.99
N ASP A 92 12.90 -6.86 19.09
CA ASP A 92 13.50 -7.42 20.31
C ASP A 92 13.54 -6.38 21.43
N LYS A 93 13.99 -5.16 21.12
CA LYS A 93 14.05 -4.05 22.08
C LYS A 93 12.66 -3.74 22.67
N LYS A 94 11.60 -3.87 21.87
CA LYS A 94 10.22 -3.64 22.29
C LYS A 94 9.57 -4.87 22.97
N GLY A 95 10.15 -6.05 22.84
CA GLY A 95 9.60 -7.30 23.37
C GLY A 95 8.30 -7.74 22.65
N ILE A 96 8.12 -7.36 21.38
CA ILE A 96 6.89 -7.61 20.61
C ILE A 96 7.10 -8.55 19.42
N ARG A 97 8.25 -9.20 19.31
CA ARG A 97 8.57 -10.11 18.20
C ARG A 97 7.48 -11.16 17.98
N GLU A 98 7.01 -11.80 19.05
CA GLU A 98 5.99 -12.85 18.99
C GLU A 98 4.59 -12.34 18.63
N LYS A 99 4.38 -11.03 18.65
CA LYS A 99 3.14 -10.36 18.25
C LYS A 99 3.08 -10.06 16.74
N VAL A 100 4.20 -10.27 16.01
CA VAL A 100 4.31 -9.99 14.58
C VAL A 100 4.56 -11.27 13.80
N LYS A 101 3.63 -11.63 12.93
CA LYS A 101 3.73 -12.81 12.07
C LYS A 101 4.33 -12.41 10.72
N PHE A 102 5.51 -12.94 10.40
CA PHE A 102 6.11 -12.82 9.07
C PHE A 102 5.72 -14.01 8.20
N VAL A 103 5.31 -13.74 6.95
CA VAL A 103 4.95 -14.75 5.95
C VAL A 103 5.60 -14.40 4.62
N SER A 104 6.08 -15.39 3.88
CA SER A 104 6.76 -15.19 2.60
C SER A 104 6.53 -16.34 1.64
N ASP A 105 6.97 -16.18 0.41
CA ASP A 105 6.87 -17.18 -0.65
C ASP A 105 5.41 -17.58 -0.95
N LEU A 106 4.51 -16.58 -0.90
CA LEU A 106 3.09 -16.72 -1.13
C LEU A 106 2.74 -16.45 -2.60
N THR A 107 1.73 -17.14 -3.11
CA THR A 107 1.08 -16.81 -4.39
C THR A 107 0.23 -15.54 -4.27
N SER A 108 -0.17 -14.97 -5.39
CA SER A 108 -1.06 -13.79 -5.40
C SER A 108 -2.41 -14.09 -4.77
N GLU A 109 -2.93 -15.31 -4.94
CA GLU A 109 -4.19 -15.78 -4.36
C GLU A 109 -4.09 -15.88 -2.82
N GLU A 110 -2.97 -16.40 -2.29
CA GLU A 110 -2.72 -16.46 -0.85
C GLU A 110 -2.58 -15.06 -0.24
N ILE A 111 -1.94 -14.13 -0.96
CA ILE A 111 -1.87 -12.72 -0.54
C ILE A 111 -3.26 -12.10 -0.53
N ALA A 112 -4.08 -12.34 -1.56
CA ALA A 112 -5.46 -11.85 -1.63
C ALA A 112 -6.32 -12.39 -0.48
N GLN A 113 -6.13 -13.67 -0.09
CA GLN A 113 -6.79 -14.25 1.09
C GLN A 113 -6.38 -13.54 2.38
N LEU A 114 -5.10 -13.28 2.58
CA LEU A 114 -4.60 -12.56 3.75
C LEU A 114 -5.17 -11.12 3.82
N TYR A 115 -5.29 -10.42 2.69
CA TYR A 115 -5.98 -9.14 2.65
C TYR A 115 -7.45 -9.28 3.04
N ALA A 116 -8.17 -10.28 2.49
CA ALA A 116 -9.58 -10.50 2.80
C ALA A 116 -9.82 -10.82 4.29
N GLU A 117 -8.90 -11.54 4.94
CA GLU A 117 -8.94 -11.85 6.38
C GLU A 117 -8.63 -10.67 7.28
N SER A 118 -7.93 -9.65 6.79
CA SER A 118 -7.38 -8.59 7.64
C SER A 118 -8.36 -7.43 7.84
N THR A 119 -8.25 -6.76 8.99
CA THR A 119 -9.08 -5.62 9.35
C THR A 119 -8.68 -4.36 8.60
N ILE A 120 -7.38 -4.07 8.56
CA ILE A 120 -6.79 -2.85 7.98
C ILE A 120 -5.49 -3.22 7.29
N ALA A 121 -5.28 -2.74 6.07
CA ALA A 121 -3.98 -2.75 5.42
C ALA A 121 -3.19 -1.48 5.75
N VAL A 122 -1.88 -1.63 5.87
CA VAL A 122 -0.98 -0.49 6.12
C VAL A 122 0.13 -0.48 5.08
N SER A 123 0.34 0.68 4.44
CA SER A 123 1.48 0.93 3.54
C SER A 123 2.40 2.00 4.16
N PRO A 124 3.43 1.59 4.94
CA PRO A 124 4.24 2.52 5.73
C PRO A 124 5.43 3.09 4.95
N SER A 125 5.47 2.92 3.63
CA SER A 125 6.63 3.22 2.80
C SER A 125 7.05 4.69 2.87
N VAL A 126 8.36 4.91 2.94
CA VAL A 126 8.98 6.24 2.85
C VAL A 126 8.94 6.75 1.42
N TYR A 127 9.04 5.83 0.46
CA TYR A 127 8.93 6.13 -0.96
C TYR A 127 8.42 4.92 -1.75
N GLU A 128 7.47 5.18 -2.66
CA GLU A 128 6.98 4.22 -3.65
C GLU A 128 6.93 4.84 -5.03
N GLY A 129 7.38 4.10 -6.04
CA GLY A 129 7.27 4.51 -7.45
C GLY A 129 5.83 4.42 -7.97
N PHE A 130 5.06 3.44 -7.47
CA PHE A 130 3.63 3.29 -7.72
C PHE A 130 2.89 2.87 -6.43
N GLY A 131 3.26 1.76 -5.81
CA GLY A 131 2.60 1.25 -4.61
C GLY A 131 1.65 0.09 -4.91
N PHE A 132 2.13 -0.94 -5.63
CA PHE A 132 1.33 -2.14 -5.94
C PHE A 132 0.64 -2.73 -4.71
N PRO A 133 1.32 -2.95 -3.55
CA PRO A 133 0.66 -3.51 -2.38
C PRO A 133 -0.52 -2.67 -1.86
N ALA A 134 -0.42 -1.34 -1.95
CA ALA A 134 -1.54 -0.46 -1.59
C ALA A 134 -2.72 -0.62 -2.56
N GLY A 135 -2.44 -0.67 -3.87
CA GLY A 135 -3.46 -0.91 -4.90
C GLY A 135 -4.10 -2.29 -4.80
N GLU A 136 -3.33 -3.33 -4.49
CA GLU A 136 -3.81 -4.70 -4.26
C GLU A 136 -4.74 -4.78 -3.04
N ALA A 137 -4.34 -4.15 -1.93
CA ALA A 137 -5.17 -4.05 -0.74
C ALA A 137 -6.49 -3.33 -1.03
N MET A 138 -6.44 -2.16 -1.69
CA MET A 138 -7.62 -1.42 -2.14
C MET A 138 -8.50 -2.28 -3.06
N SER A 139 -7.89 -3.04 -3.97
CA SER A 139 -8.58 -3.95 -4.87
C SER A 139 -9.33 -5.07 -4.13
N CYS A 140 -8.79 -5.55 -3.01
CA CYS A 140 -9.46 -6.50 -2.13
C CYS A 140 -10.56 -5.84 -1.26
N GLY A 141 -10.80 -4.54 -1.39
CA GLY A 141 -11.80 -3.81 -0.60
C GLY A 141 -11.45 -3.73 0.89
N ILE A 142 -10.16 -3.81 1.25
CA ILE A 142 -9.71 -3.61 2.64
C ILE A 142 -9.41 -2.12 2.88
N PRO A 143 -9.85 -1.52 4.01
CA PRO A 143 -9.51 -0.15 4.34
C PRO A 143 -8.01 0.01 4.52
N LEU A 144 -7.47 1.13 4.05
CA LEU A 144 -6.03 1.36 3.96
C LEU A 144 -5.61 2.60 4.75
N VAL A 145 -4.56 2.44 5.56
CA VAL A 145 -3.74 3.55 6.06
C VAL A 145 -2.42 3.54 5.31
N SER A 146 -2.05 4.66 4.73
CA SER A 146 -0.83 4.79 3.95
C SER A 146 -0.08 6.06 4.29
N THR A 147 1.20 6.05 4.01
CA THR A 147 2.00 7.26 4.09
C THR A 147 1.86 8.11 2.83
N ASN A 148 2.35 9.36 2.90
CA ASN A 148 2.47 10.26 1.76
C ASN A 148 3.77 10.03 0.94
N GLY A 149 4.39 8.84 1.03
CA GLY A 149 5.66 8.52 0.37
C GLY A 149 5.53 8.33 -1.14
N GLY A 150 6.20 9.16 -1.92
CA GLY A 150 6.28 9.03 -3.37
C GLY A 150 4.93 9.14 -4.07
N SER A 151 4.52 8.08 -4.77
CA SER A 151 3.27 8.03 -5.55
C SER A 151 2.04 7.58 -4.76
N LEU A 152 2.19 7.21 -3.49
CA LEU A 152 1.08 6.70 -2.68
C LEU A 152 -0.12 7.64 -2.64
N PRO A 153 0.04 8.97 -2.45
CA PRO A 153 -1.12 9.88 -2.48
C PRO A 153 -1.86 9.89 -3.82
N GLU A 154 -1.15 9.71 -4.95
CA GLU A 154 -1.77 9.61 -6.27
C GLU A 154 -2.58 8.32 -6.44
N VAL A 155 -2.08 7.21 -5.90
CA VAL A 155 -2.77 5.91 -5.97
C VAL A 155 -3.99 5.89 -5.07
N ILE A 156 -3.86 6.34 -3.83
CA ILE A 156 -4.90 6.23 -2.81
C ILE A 156 -5.98 7.31 -2.98
N GLY A 157 -5.58 8.55 -3.27
CA GLY A 157 -6.51 9.68 -3.34
C GLY A 157 -7.26 9.87 -2.03
N ASP A 158 -8.58 9.87 -2.11
CA ASP A 158 -9.52 9.99 -1.02
C ASP A 158 -10.04 8.65 -0.46
N ALA A 159 -9.55 7.53 -1.00
CA ALA A 159 -10.02 6.19 -0.66
C ALA A 159 -9.26 5.52 0.50
N GLY A 160 -8.65 6.29 1.39
CA GLY A 160 -7.93 5.80 2.56
C GLY A 160 -7.38 6.94 3.41
N ILE A 161 -6.77 6.61 4.53
CA ILE A 161 -6.09 7.59 5.39
C ILE A 161 -4.66 7.75 4.92
N ILE A 162 -4.25 8.99 4.65
CA ILE A 162 -2.86 9.33 4.29
C ILE A 162 -2.22 10.06 5.47
N VAL A 163 -1.08 9.53 5.94
CA VAL A 163 -0.30 10.06 7.05
C VAL A 163 1.12 10.43 6.61
N ASN A 164 1.88 11.12 7.46
CA ASN A 164 3.27 11.44 7.13
C ASN A 164 4.15 10.19 7.13
N HIS A 165 5.02 10.08 6.11
CA HIS A 165 6.04 9.03 6.10
C HIS A 165 7.08 9.24 7.20
N SER A 166 7.76 8.18 7.61
CA SER A 166 8.79 8.21 8.66
C SER A 166 8.30 8.73 10.02
N ASP A 167 6.98 8.74 10.23
CA ASP A 167 6.33 9.23 11.46
C ASP A 167 5.47 8.13 12.11
N PRO A 168 6.02 7.42 13.13
CA PRO A 168 5.28 6.39 13.84
C PRO A 168 4.01 6.90 14.54
N LEU A 169 4.00 8.15 14.99
CA LEU A 169 2.84 8.70 15.70
C LEU A 169 1.69 8.96 14.73
N SER A 170 1.98 9.51 13.55
CA SER A 170 0.98 9.67 12.50
C SER A 170 0.39 8.33 12.04
N LEU A 171 1.23 7.28 11.89
CA LEU A 171 0.77 5.92 11.59
C LEU A 171 -0.13 5.37 12.71
N TYR A 172 0.28 5.51 13.97
CA TYR A 172 -0.51 5.11 15.13
C TYR A 172 -1.89 5.79 15.11
N GLN A 173 -1.95 7.11 14.90
CA GLN A 173 -3.20 7.87 14.89
C GLN A 173 -4.14 7.42 13.77
N GLY A 174 -3.63 7.29 12.53
CA GLY A 174 -4.43 6.86 11.38
C GLY A 174 -4.96 5.42 11.53
N ILE A 175 -4.16 4.51 12.06
CA ILE A 175 -4.58 3.12 12.30
C ILE A 175 -5.61 3.07 13.44
N LYS A 176 -5.38 3.79 14.55
CA LYS A 176 -6.31 3.88 15.68
C LYS A 176 -7.66 4.45 15.28
N GLU A 177 -7.68 5.45 14.41
CA GLU A 177 -8.90 6.02 13.84
C GLU A 177 -9.75 4.94 13.16
N LEU A 178 -9.14 4.14 12.27
CA LEU A 178 -9.86 3.06 11.59
C LEU A 178 -10.21 1.89 12.52
N LEU A 179 -9.41 1.57 13.53
CA LEU A 179 -9.74 0.51 14.49
C LEU A 179 -11.01 0.86 15.27
N ASN A 180 -11.22 2.14 15.60
CA ASN A 180 -12.36 2.62 16.37
C ASN A 180 -13.62 2.92 15.54
N ASP A 181 -13.54 2.93 14.21
CA ASP A 181 -14.65 3.35 13.34
C ASP A 181 -14.91 2.29 12.25
N GLU A 182 -15.89 1.42 12.50
CA GLU A 182 -16.27 0.35 11.58
C GLU A 182 -16.93 0.90 10.31
N GLU A 183 -17.75 1.93 10.44
CA GLU A 183 -18.43 2.55 9.29
C GLU A 183 -17.40 3.14 8.32
N LYS A 184 -16.41 3.86 8.86
CA LYS A 184 -15.31 4.41 8.08
C LYS A 184 -14.49 3.31 7.38
N ARG A 185 -14.25 2.17 8.05
CA ARG A 185 -13.61 1.01 7.41
C ARG A 185 -14.39 0.50 6.21
N LEU A 186 -15.70 0.37 6.33
CA LEU A 186 -16.57 -0.08 5.24
C LEU A 186 -16.56 0.92 4.07
N VAL A 187 -16.67 2.21 4.36
CA VAL A 187 -16.63 3.27 3.35
C VAL A 187 -15.31 3.26 2.59
N TYR A 188 -14.17 3.29 3.30
CA TYR A 188 -12.86 3.30 2.63
C TYR A 188 -12.56 2.01 1.88
N GLY A 189 -12.98 0.85 2.38
CA GLY A 189 -12.86 -0.41 1.66
C GLY A 189 -13.60 -0.38 0.31
N LYS A 190 -14.83 0.12 0.31
CA LYS A 190 -15.64 0.30 -0.91
C LYS A 190 -15.00 1.31 -1.87
N MET A 191 -14.66 2.50 -1.39
CA MET A 191 -14.03 3.55 -2.19
C MET A 191 -12.72 3.08 -2.81
N GLY A 192 -11.91 2.32 -2.06
CA GLY A 192 -10.66 1.74 -2.55
C GLY A 192 -10.89 0.81 -3.73
N ARG A 193 -11.83 -0.11 -3.61
CA ARG A 193 -12.18 -1.04 -4.70
C ARG A 193 -12.70 -0.30 -5.93
N GLU A 194 -13.62 0.63 -5.76
CA GLU A 194 -14.18 1.43 -6.86
C GLU A 194 -13.10 2.22 -7.59
N ARG A 195 -12.17 2.84 -6.84
CA ARG A 195 -11.05 3.58 -7.41
C ARG A 195 -10.11 2.70 -8.23
N VAL A 196 -9.82 1.48 -7.77
CA VAL A 196 -9.00 0.53 -8.55
C VAL A 196 -9.68 0.16 -9.86
N LEU A 197 -10.97 -0.17 -9.82
CA LEU A 197 -11.74 -0.53 -11.01
C LEU A 197 -11.88 0.63 -12.01
N ASP A 198 -11.95 1.87 -11.53
CA ASP A 198 -12.00 3.06 -12.37
C ASP A 198 -10.63 3.43 -12.97
N LYS A 199 -9.55 3.40 -12.17
CA LYS A 199 -8.27 4.06 -12.54
C LYS A 199 -7.09 3.13 -12.73
N PHE A 200 -7.15 1.90 -12.25
CA PHE A 200 -5.96 1.03 -12.16
C PHE A 200 -6.22 -0.37 -12.70
N THR A 201 -6.94 -0.51 -13.83
CA THR A 201 -7.07 -1.80 -14.51
C THR A 201 -5.99 -1.96 -15.59
N TRP A 202 -5.57 -3.20 -15.86
CA TRP A 202 -4.62 -3.49 -16.93
C TRP A 202 -5.19 -3.17 -18.31
N GLU A 203 -6.50 -3.36 -18.51
CA GLU A 203 -7.19 -3.04 -19.76
C GLU A 203 -7.13 -1.54 -20.07
N ARG A 204 -7.32 -0.69 -19.06
CA ARG A 204 -7.17 0.75 -19.18
C ARG A 204 -5.72 1.12 -19.49
N ALA A 205 -4.77 0.57 -18.73
CA ALA A 205 -3.35 0.86 -18.91
C ALA A 205 -2.88 0.49 -20.32
N ALA A 206 -3.32 -0.66 -20.85
CA ALA A 206 -2.99 -1.11 -22.20
C ALA A 206 -3.57 -0.18 -23.26
N ARG A 207 -4.82 0.25 -23.14
CA ARG A 207 -5.43 1.22 -24.09
C ARG A 207 -4.68 2.53 -24.11
N GLU A 208 -4.43 3.13 -22.94
CA GLU A 208 -3.67 4.39 -22.85
C GLU A 208 -2.26 4.26 -23.44
N LEU A 209 -1.59 3.14 -23.22
CA LEU A 209 -0.24 2.90 -23.79
C LEU A 209 -0.28 2.81 -25.31
N VAL A 210 -1.27 2.13 -25.88
CA VAL A 210 -1.48 2.07 -27.35
C VAL A 210 -1.70 3.47 -27.92
N ASP A 211 -2.48 4.32 -27.25
CA ASP A 211 -2.74 5.68 -27.71
C ASP A 211 -1.47 6.54 -27.64
N VAL A 212 -0.63 6.37 -26.63
CA VAL A 212 0.70 7.02 -26.55
C VAL A 212 1.60 6.58 -27.70
N TYR A 213 1.60 5.30 -28.06
CA TYR A 213 2.40 4.81 -29.19
C TYR A 213 1.90 5.37 -30.53
N LYS A 214 0.58 5.44 -30.76
CA LYS A 214 0.02 6.07 -31.96
C LYS A 214 0.40 7.55 -32.07
N GLU A 215 0.29 8.30 -30.95
CA GLU A 215 0.72 9.69 -30.89
C GLU A 215 2.22 9.84 -31.25
N ALA A 216 3.07 8.97 -30.69
CA ALA A 216 4.50 9.02 -30.95
C ALA A 216 4.87 8.73 -32.42
N ILE A 217 4.19 7.78 -33.07
CA ILE A 217 4.39 7.45 -34.49
C ILE A 217 3.99 8.65 -35.36
N ILE A 218 2.81 9.23 -35.15
CA ILE A 218 2.34 10.40 -35.91
C ILE A 218 3.31 11.59 -35.79
N ASN A 219 3.85 11.81 -34.59
CA ASN A 219 4.79 12.90 -34.35
C ASN A 219 6.20 12.64 -34.90
N ALA A 220 6.55 11.37 -35.18
CA ALA A 220 7.83 11.04 -35.81
C ALA A 220 7.80 11.19 -37.33
N ASP A 221 6.61 11.13 -37.94
CA ASP A 221 6.41 11.26 -39.39
C ASP A 221 6.25 12.74 -39.85
N ASN A 222 6.22 13.68 -38.90
CA ASN A 222 6.15 15.13 -39.11
C ASN A 222 7.47 15.83 -38.71
#